data_6d9dcdc3bd05e0619caeace6593d9102
#
_entry.id   6d9dcdc3bd05e0619caeace6593d9102
#
_cell.length_a   1.000
_cell.length_b   1.000
_cell.length_c   1.000
_cell.angle_alpha   90.00
_cell.angle_beta   90.00
_cell.angle_gamma   90.00
#
_symmetry.space_group_name_H-M   'P 1'
#
loop_
_entity.id
_entity.type
_entity.pdbx_description
1 polymer ?
#
loop_
_entity_poly.entity_id
_entity_poly.type
_entity_poly.pdbx_seq_one_letter_code
_entity_poly.pdbx_strand_id
1 'polypeptide(L)'
;KAAKLRRWLAKPDCPPVMKECKVLFDKIYLPKVSDSDISGTAEEDTIEPVSAPPDLRAFLNGPKRVVMPARVRHNGIMYSTAKTHQGNSLVQFYPRGDRTLSPIPASIKHIYCDKKKTYLAVQCQLPADNTVVDPFALYPYFPAKLYSSQLSPTLELVQLDWIFSHYARWNFSCDHSVVLSLNRVCVYANIFLQKSLNLERLNTQA
;
A
#
# COMPACT_ATOMS: atom_id res chain seq x y z
N LYS A 1 -18.80 9.65 7.53
CA LYS A 1 -19.64 8.48 7.12
C LYS A 1 -19.64 7.39 8.20
N ALA A 2 -18.49 7.04 8.82
CA ALA A 2 -18.40 6.02 9.89
C ALA A 2 -19.26 6.35 11.13
N ALA A 3 -19.31 7.62 11.55
CA ALA A 3 -20.14 8.05 12.70
C ALA A 3 -21.65 7.85 12.46
N LYS A 4 -22.13 8.05 11.21
CA LYS A 4 -23.54 7.79 10.86
C LYS A 4 -23.86 6.31 10.89
N LEU A 5 -22.98 5.45 10.37
CA LEU A 5 -23.13 3.99 10.40
C LEU A 5 -23.14 3.48 11.83
N ARG A 6 -22.20 3.93 12.68
CA ARG A 6 -22.14 3.55 14.09
C ARG A 6 -23.43 3.93 14.84
N ARG A 7 -23.95 5.15 14.61
CA ARG A 7 -25.22 5.61 15.21
C ARG A 7 -26.42 4.77 14.75
N TRP A 8 -26.44 4.38 13.48
CA TRP A 8 -27.49 3.51 12.95
C TRP A 8 -27.40 2.09 13.53
N LEU A 9 -26.21 1.49 13.62
CA LEU A 9 -25.98 0.18 14.23
C LEU A 9 -26.28 0.13 15.75
N ALA A 10 -26.30 1.28 16.41
CA ALA A 10 -26.64 1.38 17.84
C ALA A 10 -28.15 1.52 18.11
N LYS A 11 -28.99 1.62 17.08
CA LYS A 11 -30.45 1.73 17.26
C LYS A 11 -31.05 0.45 17.82
N PRO A 12 -32.08 0.53 18.68
CA PRO A 12 -32.77 -0.64 19.25
C PRO A 12 -33.40 -1.55 18.19
N ASP A 13 -33.91 -0.94 17.12
CA ASP A 13 -34.60 -1.57 15.98
C ASP A 13 -33.63 -2.17 14.93
N CYS A 14 -32.32 -2.05 15.15
CA CYS A 14 -31.34 -2.65 14.27
C CYS A 14 -31.42 -4.19 14.29
N PRO A 15 -31.53 -4.87 13.15
CA PRO A 15 -31.62 -6.32 13.10
C PRO A 15 -30.47 -7.02 13.84
N PRO A 16 -30.72 -8.15 14.55
CA PRO A 16 -29.69 -8.85 15.34
C PRO A 16 -28.41 -9.17 14.55
N VAL A 17 -28.55 -9.62 13.33
CA VAL A 17 -27.41 -9.94 12.43
C VAL A 17 -26.54 -8.71 12.16
N MET A 18 -27.14 -7.52 12.11
CA MET A 18 -26.41 -6.27 11.90
C MET A 18 -25.70 -5.81 13.19
N LYS A 19 -26.16 -6.24 14.37
CA LYS A 19 -25.47 -5.99 15.64
C LYS A 19 -24.16 -6.79 15.73
N GLU A 20 -24.13 -7.99 15.17
CA GLU A 20 -22.88 -8.78 15.04
C GLU A 20 -21.89 -8.07 14.11
N CYS A 21 -22.37 -7.53 12.97
CA CYS A 21 -21.54 -6.68 12.10
C CYS A 21 -20.98 -5.47 12.84
N LYS A 22 -21.72 -4.87 13.80
CA LYS A 22 -21.21 -3.78 14.64
C LYS A 22 -20.02 -4.22 15.48
N VAL A 23 -20.09 -5.40 16.10
CA VAL A 23 -18.98 -5.94 16.91
C VAL A 23 -17.72 -6.12 16.04
N LEU A 24 -17.87 -6.66 14.84
CA LEU A 24 -16.77 -6.81 13.89
C LEU A 24 -16.24 -5.43 13.42
N PHE A 25 -17.14 -4.51 13.12
CA PHE A 25 -16.78 -3.14 12.73
C PHE A 25 -16.01 -2.42 13.85
N ASP A 26 -16.51 -2.50 15.08
CA ASP A 26 -15.84 -1.88 16.22
C ASP A 26 -14.48 -2.54 16.50
N LYS A 27 -14.36 -3.87 16.32
CA LYS A 27 -13.10 -4.60 16.46
C LYS A 27 -12.05 -4.18 15.42
N ILE A 28 -12.49 -3.79 14.21
CA ILE A 28 -11.61 -3.40 13.10
C ILE A 28 -11.28 -1.91 13.13
N TYR A 29 -12.28 -1.06 13.48
CA TYR A 29 -12.19 0.39 13.29
C TYR A 29 -12.12 1.21 14.58
N LEU A 30 -12.44 0.61 15.75
CA LEU A 30 -12.11 1.28 17.01
C LEU A 30 -10.60 1.14 17.21
N PRO A 31 -9.87 2.25 17.38
CA PRO A 31 -8.53 2.18 17.92
C PRO A 31 -8.64 1.39 19.23
N LYS A 32 -7.87 0.32 19.34
CA LYS A 32 -7.63 -0.23 20.67
C LYS A 32 -6.93 0.88 21.42
N VAL A 33 -7.66 1.56 22.29
CA VAL A 33 -7.09 2.47 23.28
C VAL A 33 -6.37 1.55 24.26
N SER A 34 -5.14 1.20 23.93
CA SER A 34 -4.17 0.87 24.94
C SER A 34 -3.82 2.22 25.58
N ASP A 35 -3.86 2.32 26.90
CA ASP A 35 -3.50 3.52 27.67
C ASP A 35 -2.06 4.02 27.44
N SER A 36 -1.35 3.45 26.45
CA SER A 36 -0.02 3.83 25.97
C SER A 36 -0.03 4.72 24.71
N ASP A 37 -1.18 5.03 24.09
CA ASP A 37 -1.25 5.76 22.81
C ASP A 37 -1.31 7.31 22.96
N ILE A 38 -0.96 7.86 24.14
CA ILE A 38 -0.80 9.32 24.33
C ILE A 38 0.68 9.74 24.12
N SER A 39 1.36 9.11 23.22
CA SER A 39 2.63 9.62 22.73
C SER A 39 2.82 9.17 21.28
N GLY A 40 2.72 10.13 20.36
CA GLY A 40 2.99 9.93 18.92
C GLY A 40 4.48 9.72 18.61
N THR A 41 5.16 9.00 19.47
CA THR A 41 6.48 8.45 19.24
C THR A 41 6.32 6.97 18.99
N ALA A 42 6.83 6.48 17.85
CA ALA A 42 7.11 5.07 17.68
C ALA A 42 7.64 4.54 19.02
N GLU A 43 7.06 3.44 19.53
CA GLU A 43 7.75 2.66 20.55
C GLU A 43 9.16 2.43 20.01
N GLU A 44 10.09 3.24 20.46
CA GLU A 44 11.51 2.92 20.43
C GLU A 44 11.71 1.77 21.44
N ASP A 45 11.15 0.59 21.11
CA ASP A 45 11.84 -0.62 21.48
C ASP A 45 13.26 -0.38 20.98
N THR A 46 14.21 -0.33 21.89
CA THR A 46 15.63 -0.20 21.58
C THR A 46 16.05 -1.43 20.79
N ILE A 47 15.62 -1.46 19.50
CA ILE A 47 15.97 -2.54 18.58
C ILE A 47 17.45 -2.39 18.32
N GLU A 48 18.23 -3.30 18.89
CA GLU A 48 19.67 -3.29 18.69
C GLU A 48 20.00 -3.44 17.19
N PRO A 49 21.00 -2.68 16.71
CA PRO A 49 21.44 -2.83 15.33
C PRO A 49 21.93 -4.26 15.07
N VAL A 50 21.32 -4.91 14.08
CA VAL A 50 21.67 -6.27 13.64
C VAL A 50 22.45 -6.23 12.33
N SER A 51 23.18 -7.31 12.03
CA SER A 51 23.84 -7.45 10.74
C SER A 51 22.80 -7.56 9.63
N ALA A 52 22.91 -6.74 8.59
CA ALA A 52 21.99 -6.77 7.47
C ALA A 52 21.99 -8.16 6.79
N PRO A 53 20.81 -8.69 6.38
CA PRO A 53 20.73 -9.92 5.60
C PRO A 53 21.56 -9.85 4.31
N PRO A 54 22.00 -10.99 3.76
CA PRO A 54 22.93 -11.02 2.60
C PRO A 54 22.45 -10.21 1.40
N ASP A 55 21.18 -10.30 1.06
CA ASP A 55 20.54 -9.56 -0.04
C ASP A 55 20.51 -8.05 0.21
N LEU A 56 20.14 -7.64 1.43
CA LEU A 56 20.17 -6.23 1.83
C LEU A 56 21.62 -5.72 1.93
N ARG A 57 22.55 -6.55 2.39
CA ARG A 57 23.98 -6.21 2.48
C ARG A 57 24.58 -5.96 1.11
N ALA A 58 24.27 -6.84 0.13
CA ALA A 58 24.70 -6.66 -1.26
C ALA A 58 24.13 -5.36 -1.84
N PHE A 59 22.88 -5.06 -1.54
CA PHE A 59 22.21 -3.83 -1.97
C PHE A 59 22.82 -2.56 -1.33
N LEU A 60 23.20 -2.61 -0.05
CA LEU A 60 23.81 -1.48 0.67
C LEU A 60 25.33 -1.33 0.42
N ASN A 61 25.94 -2.16 -0.46
CA ASN A 61 27.36 -2.16 -0.78
C ASN A 61 28.29 -2.33 0.42
N GLY A 62 28.02 -3.31 1.30
CA GLY A 62 28.94 -3.66 2.37
C GLY A 62 28.29 -4.14 3.67
N PRO A 63 29.11 -4.62 4.61
CA PRO A 63 28.62 -5.06 5.92
C PRO A 63 28.16 -3.86 6.74
N LYS A 64 26.85 -3.64 6.80
CA LYS A 64 26.27 -2.62 7.70
C LYS A 64 25.49 -3.31 8.81
N ARG A 65 25.65 -2.80 10.01
CA ARG A 65 24.71 -3.04 11.10
C ARG A 65 23.61 -2.00 10.97
N VAL A 66 22.37 -2.46 10.92
CA VAL A 66 21.18 -1.62 10.73
C VAL A 66 20.09 -2.03 11.72
N VAL A 67 19.31 -1.07 12.15
CA VAL A 67 18.09 -1.36 12.91
C VAL A 67 17.03 -1.84 11.93
N MET A 68 16.46 -3.03 12.17
CA MET A 68 15.50 -3.67 11.28
C MET A 68 14.17 -3.91 11.97
N PRO A 69 13.26 -2.90 12.02
CA PRO A 69 11.94 -3.09 12.57
C PRO A 69 11.11 -4.01 11.66
N ALA A 70 10.27 -4.87 12.27
CA ALA A 70 9.36 -5.74 11.53
C ALA A 70 8.21 -4.95 10.90
N ARG A 71 7.89 -3.79 11.45
CA ARG A 71 6.80 -2.91 11.03
C ARG A 71 7.14 -1.44 11.33
N VAL A 72 6.50 -0.53 10.59
CA VAL A 72 6.61 0.90 10.79
C VAL A 72 5.25 1.55 10.56
N ARG A 73 4.91 2.56 11.36
CA ARG A 73 3.73 3.39 11.15
C ARG A 73 4.16 4.74 10.56
N HIS A 74 3.53 5.14 9.47
CA HIS A 74 3.76 6.43 8.83
C HIS A 74 2.41 7.03 8.40
N ASN A 75 2.13 8.27 8.80
CA ASN A 75 0.85 8.96 8.53
C ASN A 75 -0.39 8.12 8.93
N GLY A 76 -0.32 7.41 10.07
CA GLY A 76 -1.40 6.58 10.57
C GLY A 76 -1.56 5.22 9.85
N ILE A 77 -0.76 4.95 8.81
CA ILE A 77 -0.78 3.71 8.03
C ILE A 77 0.33 2.78 8.51
N MET A 78 0.02 1.49 8.66
CA MET A 78 0.96 0.46 9.08
C MET A 78 1.58 -0.22 7.86
N TYR A 79 2.89 -0.25 7.80
CA TYR A 79 3.69 -1.00 6.83
C TYR A 79 4.45 -2.10 7.55
N SER A 80 4.60 -3.25 6.92
CA SER A 80 5.35 -4.39 7.49
C SER A 80 6.13 -5.12 6.41
N THR A 81 7.09 -5.94 6.82
CA THR A 81 7.73 -6.86 5.88
C THR A 81 6.76 -7.96 5.46
N ALA A 82 6.96 -8.54 4.27
CA ALA A 82 6.14 -9.65 3.77
C ALA A 82 6.13 -10.87 4.71
N LYS A 83 7.21 -11.09 5.45
CA LYS A 83 7.31 -12.15 6.45
C LYS A 83 6.42 -11.90 7.67
N THR A 84 6.22 -10.63 8.04
CA THR A 84 5.44 -10.26 9.22
C THR A 84 3.95 -10.20 8.93
N HIS A 85 3.56 -9.53 7.83
CA HIS A 85 2.17 -9.42 7.42
C HIS A 85 2.07 -9.09 5.93
N GLN A 86 1.65 -10.04 5.12
CA GLN A 86 1.63 -9.91 3.67
C GLN A 86 0.81 -8.70 3.18
N GLY A 87 -0.41 -8.49 3.69
CA GLY A 87 -1.28 -7.38 3.27
C GLY A 87 -0.66 -6.00 3.51
N ASN A 88 0.06 -5.82 4.64
CA ASN A 88 0.72 -4.55 4.94
C ASN A 88 2.07 -4.39 4.23
N SER A 89 2.55 -5.41 3.53
CA SER A 89 3.78 -5.36 2.75
C SER A 89 3.56 -4.98 1.29
N LEU A 90 2.33 -5.05 0.80
CA LEU A 90 1.99 -4.76 -0.59
C LEU A 90 1.74 -3.27 -0.76
N VAL A 91 2.68 -2.56 -1.40
CA VAL A 91 2.66 -1.10 -1.55
C VAL A 91 2.85 -0.69 -3.00
N GLN A 92 2.21 0.39 -3.39
CA GLN A 92 2.50 1.12 -4.61
C GLN A 92 3.27 2.38 -4.24
N PHE A 93 4.31 2.70 -4.99
CA PHE A 93 5.15 3.87 -4.73
C PHE A 93 5.51 4.59 -6.03
N TYR A 94 5.79 5.87 -5.92
CA TYR A 94 6.30 6.68 -7.02
C TYR A 94 7.80 6.48 -7.17
N PRO A 95 8.29 6.07 -8.38
CA PRO A 95 9.71 5.92 -8.64
C PRO A 95 10.48 7.20 -8.29
N ARG A 96 11.49 7.06 -7.41
CA ARG A 96 12.29 8.20 -6.91
C ARG A 96 11.48 9.35 -6.29
N GLY A 97 10.22 9.08 -5.90
CA GLY A 97 9.29 10.10 -5.39
C GLY A 97 8.66 10.99 -6.44
N ASP A 98 8.90 10.73 -7.73
CA ASP A 98 8.34 11.51 -8.83
C ASP A 98 6.87 11.16 -9.06
N ARG A 99 5.99 12.07 -8.64
CA ARG A 99 4.53 11.93 -8.75
C ARG A 99 3.98 12.13 -10.16
N THR A 100 4.81 12.51 -11.13
CA THR A 100 4.43 12.57 -12.54
C THR A 100 4.43 11.19 -13.20
N LEU A 101 5.15 10.23 -12.60
CA LEU A 101 5.22 8.86 -13.05
C LEU A 101 4.09 8.01 -12.46
N SER A 102 3.75 6.93 -13.17
CA SER A 102 2.79 5.94 -12.65
C SER A 102 3.38 5.19 -11.46
N PRO A 103 2.59 4.97 -10.39
CA PRO A 103 3.05 4.20 -9.24
C PRO A 103 3.36 2.75 -9.61
N ILE A 104 4.45 2.21 -9.05
CA ILE A 104 4.89 0.82 -9.25
C ILE A 104 4.45 -0.02 -8.05
N PRO A 105 3.80 -1.18 -8.26
CA PRO A 105 3.50 -2.10 -7.18
C PRO A 105 4.73 -2.89 -6.76
N ALA A 106 4.91 -3.06 -5.45
CA ALA A 106 6.04 -3.78 -4.88
C ALA A 106 5.68 -4.45 -3.54
N SER A 107 6.49 -5.40 -3.14
CA SER A 107 6.41 -6.07 -1.84
C SER A 107 7.58 -5.66 -0.96
N ILE A 108 7.29 -5.21 0.27
CA ILE A 108 8.32 -4.83 1.26
C ILE A 108 9.02 -6.10 1.75
N LYS A 109 10.29 -6.25 1.42
CA LYS A 109 11.11 -7.36 1.88
C LYS A 109 11.80 -7.05 3.20
N HIS A 110 12.38 -5.84 3.32
CA HIS A 110 13.02 -5.38 4.53
C HIS A 110 12.61 -3.94 4.84
N ILE A 111 12.52 -3.65 6.13
CA ILE A 111 12.43 -2.29 6.68
C ILE A 111 13.72 -2.07 7.45
N TYR A 112 14.40 -0.96 7.23
CA TYR A 112 15.62 -0.65 7.96
C TYR A 112 15.77 0.84 8.22
N CYS A 113 16.49 1.15 9.29
CA CYS A 113 16.79 2.52 9.66
C CYS A 113 18.29 2.79 9.46
N ASP A 114 18.61 3.86 8.75
CA ASP A 114 19.97 4.41 8.63
C ASP A 114 19.93 5.89 9.00
N LYS A 115 20.81 6.31 9.92
CA LYS A 115 20.91 7.72 10.37
C LYS A 115 19.57 8.37 10.73
N LYS A 116 18.75 7.67 11.51
CA LYS A 116 17.42 8.13 11.96
C LYS A 116 16.35 8.25 10.85
N LYS A 117 16.64 7.77 9.63
CA LYS A 117 15.63 7.68 8.56
C LYS A 117 15.26 6.23 8.33
N THR A 118 13.98 5.99 8.15
CA THR A 118 13.44 4.67 7.81
C THR A 118 13.31 4.52 6.31
N TYR A 119 13.79 3.41 5.81
CA TYR A 119 13.76 3.03 4.41
C TYR A 119 13.12 1.67 4.23
N LEU A 120 12.50 1.46 3.08
CA LEU A 120 11.94 0.19 2.66
C LEU A 120 12.81 -0.36 1.53
N ALA A 121 13.29 -1.59 1.68
CA ALA A 121 13.86 -2.35 0.58
C ALA A 121 12.76 -3.25 0.02
N VAL A 122 12.33 -2.95 -1.20
CA VAL A 122 11.17 -3.58 -1.84
C VAL A 122 11.58 -4.40 -3.06
N GLN A 123 10.77 -5.39 -3.42
CA GLN A 123 10.84 -6.11 -4.68
C GLN A 123 9.65 -5.68 -5.53
N CYS A 124 9.92 -5.09 -6.70
CA CYS A 124 8.88 -4.62 -7.60
C CYS A 124 8.14 -5.80 -8.25
N GLN A 125 6.84 -5.65 -8.47
CA GLN A 125 6.07 -6.58 -9.29
C GLN A 125 6.51 -6.44 -10.74
N LEU A 126 6.85 -7.56 -11.39
CA LEU A 126 7.23 -7.51 -12.80
C LEU A 126 5.99 -7.24 -13.68
N PRO A 127 6.13 -6.49 -14.76
CA PRO A 127 5.05 -6.31 -15.74
C PRO A 127 4.62 -7.67 -16.31
N ALA A 128 3.36 -7.77 -16.73
CA ALA A 128 2.92 -8.93 -17.51
C ALA A 128 3.67 -9.01 -18.84
N ASP A 129 3.76 -10.21 -19.41
CA ASP A 129 4.33 -10.39 -20.74
C ASP A 129 3.55 -9.55 -21.77
N ASN A 130 4.26 -8.93 -22.71
CA ASN A 130 3.69 -8.11 -23.77
C ASN A 130 2.75 -8.88 -24.73
N THR A 131 2.81 -10.21 -24.70
CA THR A 131 1.90 -11.08 -25.45
C THR A 131 0.51 -11.18 -24.84
N VAL A 132 0.35 -10.80 -23.57
CA VAL A 132 -0.92 -10.91 -22.84
C VAL A 132 -1.61 -9.56 -22.81
N VAL A 133 -2.86 -9.53 -23.30
CA VAL A 133 -3.69 -8.33 -23.23
C VAL A 133 -4.19 -8.14 -21.81
N ASP A 134 -3.95 -6.97 -21.25
CA ASP A 134 -4.51 -6.60 -19.95
C ASP A 134 -6.03 -6.37 -20.07
N PRO A 135 -6.89 -7.24 -19.48
CA PRO A 135 -8.34 -7.11 -19.59
C PRO A 135 -8.87 -5.84 -18.92
N PHE A 136 -8.11 -5.26 -18.00
CA PHE A 136 -8.50 -4.04 -17.29
C PHE A 136 -8.22 -2.77 -18.10
N ALA A 137 -7.45 -2.84 -19.18
CA ALA A 137 -7.20 -1.71 -20.07
C ALA A 137 -8.50 -1.14 -20.69
N LEU A 138 -9.55 -1.96 -20.81
CA LEU A 138 -10.88 -1.55 -21.26
C LEU A 138 -11.67 -0.75 -20.20
N TYR A 139 -11.21 -0.77 -18.95
CA TYR A 139 -11.89 -0.16 -17.81
C TYR A 139 -10.99 0.87 -17.10
N PRO A 140 -10.72 2.03 -17.71
CA PRO A 140 -9.73 3.00 -17.21
C PRO A 140 -10.04 3.56 -15.81
N TYR A 141 -11.30 3.43 -15.36
CA TYR A 141 -11.72 3.86 -14.02
C TYR A 141 -11.61 2.78 -12.96
N PHE A 142 -11.41 1.54 -13.37
CA PHE A 142 -11.22 0.43 -12.45
C PHE A 142 -9.73 0.35 -12.11
N PRO A 143 -9.33 0.52 -10.84
CA PRO A 143 -7.93 0.69 -10.46
C PRO A 143 -7.18 -0.65 -10.38
N ALA A 144 -7.42 -1.55 -11.32
CA ALA A 144 -6.74 -2.83 -11.46
C ALA A 144 -5.86 -2.85 -12.71
N LYS A 145 -4.79 -3.66 -12.65
CA LYS A 145 -3.90 -3.90 -13.77
C LYS A 145 -3.30 -5.31 -13.68
N LEU A 146 -3.03 -5.89 -14.84
CA LEU A 146 -2.38 -7.19 -14.96
C LEU A 146 -0.86 -7.05 -14.81
N TYR A 147 -0.28 -7.95 -14.03
CA TYR A 147 1.18 -8.09 -13.82
C TYR A 147 1.58 -9.56 -13.90
N SER A 148 2.89 -9.81 -14.01
CA SER A 148 3.44 -11.15 -13.75
C SER A 148 3.20 -11.54 -12.29
N SER A 149 3.08 -12.82 -11.99
CA SER A 149 3.05 -13.33 -10.62
C SER A 149 4.39 -13.20 -9.90
N GLN A 150 5.47 -12.95 -10.66
CA GLN A 150 6.84 -12.88 -10.16
C GLN A 150 7.20 -11.47 -9.69
N LEU A 151 8.06 -11.43 -8.67
CA LEU A 151 8.69 -10.20 -8.19
C LEU A 151 10.09 -10.06 -8.78
N SER A 152 10.56 -8.83 -8.91
CA SER A 152 11.95 -8.55 -9.30
C SER A 152 12.93 -9.25 -8.34
N PRO A 153 13.99 -9.88 -8.86
CA PRO A 153 15.05 -10.45 -8.02
C PRO A 153 15.87 -9.36 -7.30
N THR A 154 15.88 -8.15 -7.84
CA THR A 154 16.62 -7.00 -7.30
C THR A 154 15.77 -6.23 -6.29
N LEU A 155 16.46 -5.66 -5.29
CA LEU A 155 15.85 -4.74 -4.34
C LEU A 155 15.86 -3.31 -4.89
N GLU A 156 14.84 -2.54 -4.54
CA GLU A 156 14.76 -1.11 -4.78
C GLU A 156 14.56 -0.36 -3.46
N LEU A 157 15.21 0.81 -3.34
CA LEU A 157 15.08 1.67 -2.17
C LEU A 157 13.85 2.55 -2.32
N VAL A 158 12.99 2.52 -1.31
CA VAL A 158 11.81 3.38 -1.22
C VAL A 158 11.79 4.14 0.10
N GLN A 159 11.58 5.45 0.03
CA GLN A 159 11.29 6.27 1.21
C GLN A 159 9.79 6.20 1.53
N LEU A 160 9.44 6.34 2.80
CA LEU A 160 8.04 6.28 3.22
C LEU A 160 7.16 7.33 2.52
N ASP A 161 7.70 8.52 2.26
CA ASP A 161 6.99 9.61 1.57
C ASP A 161 6.72 9.35 0.08
N TRP A 162 7.40 8.36 -0.52
CA TRP A 162 7.17 7.96 -1.91
C TRP A 162 6.00 6.99 -2.06
N ILE A 163 5.48 6.46 -0.95
CA ILE A 163 4.39 5.49 -1.00
C ILE A 163 3.10 6.21 -1.42
N PHE A 164 2.46 5.65 -2.42
CA PHE A 164 1.17 6.09 -2.94
C PHE A 164 0.00 5.47 -2.18
N SER A 165 0.00 4.13 -2.05
CA SER A 165 -1.06 3.38 -1.37
C SER A 165 -0.63 1.94 -1.10
N HIS A 166 -1.44 1.22 -0.32
CA HIS A 166 -1.46 -0.23 -0.39
C HIS A 166 -2.17 -0.72 -1.66
N TYR A 167 -1.92 -1.98 -2.03
CA TYR A 167 -2.68 -2.67 -3.06
C TYR A 167 -3.06 -4.08 -2.63
N ALA A 168 -4.12 -4.62 -3.23
CA ALA A 168 -4.47 -6.02 -3.14
C ALA A 168 -3.89 -6.78 -4.34
N ARG A 169 -3.36 -7.98 -4.10
CA ARG A 169 -2.84 -8.88 -5.13
C ARG A 169 -3.60 -10.19 -5.12
N TRP A 170 -4.03 -10.60 -6.30
CA TRP A 170 -4.61 -11.91 -6.52
C TRP A 170 -3.89 -12.61 -7.66
N ASN A 171 -3.24 -13.75 -7.34
CA ASN A 171 -2.63 -14.62 -8.34
C ASN A 171 -3.71 -15.54 -8.88
N PHE A 172 -4.13 -15.35 -10.12
CA PHE A 172 -5.14 -16.19 -10.74
C PHE A 172 -4.57 -17.29 -11.62
N SER A 173 -3.27 -17.22 -11.92
CA SER A 173 -2.49 -18.28 -12.58
C SER A 173 -1.07 -18.35 -12.01
N CYS A 174 -0.27 -19.33 -12.47
CA CYS A 174 1.16 -19.43 -12.12
C CYS A 174 1.94 -18.20 -12.58
N ASP A 175 1.54 -17.59 -13.70
CA ASP A 175 2.32 -16.55 -14.36
C ASP A 175 1.73 -15.15 -14.20
N HIS A 176 0.47 -15.03 -13.75
CA HIS A 176 -0.24 -13.77 -13.75
C HIS A 176 -0.90 -13.43 -12.41
N SER A 177 -0.80 -12.15 -12.06
CA SER A 177 -1.43 -11.55 -10.88
C SER A 177 -2.21 -10.30 -11.27
N VAL A 178 -3.35 -10.11 -10.66
CA VAL A 178 -4.08 -8.84 -10.68
C VAL A 178 -3.61 -8.00 -9.50
N VAL A 179 -3.22 -6.77 -9.76
CA VAL A 179 -2.93 -5.74 -8.78
C VAL A 179 -4.07 -4.74 -8.78
N LEU A 180 -4.72 -4.60 -7.63
CA LEU A 180 -5.82 -3.65 -7.41
C LEU A 180 -5.35 -2.56 -6.43
N SER A 181 -5.24 -1.32 -6.88
CA SER A 181 -4.89 -0.19 -6.04
C SER A 181 -5.97 0.07 -4.98
N LEU A 182 -5.56 0.22 -3.72
CA LEU A 182 -6.47 0.54 -2.62
C LEU A 182 -6.55 2.05 -2.33
N ASN A 183 -6.02 2.88 -3.22
CA ASN A 183 -6.14 4.32 -3.09
C ASN A 183 -7.57 4.78 -3.36
N ARG A 184 -8.21 5.35 -2.34
CA ARG A 184 -9.59 5.86 -2.44
C ARG A 184 -9.72 7.17 -3.23
N VAL A 185 -8.61 7.86 -3.53
CA VAL A 185 -8.62 9.17 -4.19
C VAL A 185 -8.66 9.06 -5.71
N CYS A 186 -8.16 7.97 -6.30
CA CYS A 186 -8.04 7.82 -7.75
C CYS A 186 -9.37 7.81 -8.52
N VAL A 187 -10.48 7.37 -7.92
CA VAL A 187 -11.76 7.25 -8.65
C VAL A 187 -12.36 8.62 -8.99
N TYR A 188 -12.16 9.63 -8.13
CA TYR A 188 -12.78 10.96 -8.35
C TYR A 188 -11.92 11.90 -9.17
N ALA A 189 -10.59 11.90 -9.01
CA ALA A 189 -9.71 12.80 -9.75
C ALA A 189 -9.70 12.53 -11.25
N ASN A 190 -9.67 11.26 -11.66
CA ASN A 190 -9.72 10.90 -13.08
C ASN A 190 -11.06 11.20 -13.76
N ILE A 191 -12.18 11.11 -13.02
CA ILE A 191 -13.50 11.47 -13.55
C ILE A 191 -13.58 12.98 -13.82
N PHE A 192 -13.01 13.82 -12.94
CA PHE A 192 -13.01 15.27 -13.14
C PHE A 192 -12.09 15.69 -14.29
N LEU A 193 -10.87 15.13 -14.37
CA LEU A 193 -9.91 15.46 -15.45
C LEU A 193 -10.44 15.05 -16.84
N GLN A 194 -11.06 13.89 -16.99
CA GLN A 194 -11.62 13.49 -18.28
C GLN A 194 -12.90 14.25 -18.67
N LYS A 195 -13.71 14.66 -17.70
CA LYS A 195 -14.84 15.54 -18.00
C LYS A 195 -14.35 16.92 -18.50
N SER A 196 -13.28 17.45 -17.92
CA SER A 196 -12.68 18.72 -18.40
C SER A 196 -12.11 18.57 -19.81
N LEU A 197 -11.37 17.50 -20.09
CA LEU A 197 -10.79 17.25 -21.42
C LEU A 197 -11.84 17.00 -22.51
N ASN A 198 -12.96 16.34 -22.17
CA ASN A 198 -14.05 16.13 -23.11
C ASN A 198 -14.86 17.42 -23.37
N LEU A 199 -15.01 18.29 -22.39
CA LEU A 199 -15.63 19.60 -22.56
C LEU A 199 -14.77 20.53 -23.45
N GLU A 200 -13.45 20.50 -23.30
CA GLU A 200 -12.54 21.26 -24.16
C GLU A 200 -12.57 20.77 -25.62
N ARG A 201 -12.66 19.44 -25.84
CA ARG A 201 -12.78 18.89 -27.20
C ARG A 201 -14.10 19.24 -27.88
N LEU A 202 -15.20 19.35 -27.16
CA LEU A 202 -16.49 19.75 -27.71
C LEU A 202 -16.53 21.23 -28.05
N ASN A 203 -15.83 22.08 -27.29
CA ASN A 203 -15.74 23.52 -27.55
C ASN A 203 -14.74 23.89 -28.67
N THR A 204 -13.87 22.97 -29.10
CA THR A 204 -12.92 23.20 -30.22
C THR A 204 -13.50 22.71 -31.58
N GLN A 205 -14.66 22.06 -31.58
CA GLN A 205 -15.34 21.59 -32.79
C GLN A 205 -16.60 22.42 -33.16
N ALA A 206 -16.89 23.45 -32.40
CA ALA A 206 -17.94 24.42 -32.67
C ALA A 206 -17.31 25.76 -33.15
#